data_a556fbefb946d28fef71d7689c37425d
#
_entry.id   a556fbefb946d28fef71d7689c37425d
#
_cell.length_a   1.000
_cell.length_b   1.000
_cell.length_c   1.000
_cell.angle_alpha   90.00
_cell.angle_beta   90.00
_cell.angle_gamma   90.00
#
_symmetry.space_group_name_H-M   'P 1'
#
loop_
_entity.id
_entity.type
_entity.pdbx_description
1 polymer ?
#
loop_
_entity_poly.entity_id
_entity_poly.type
_entity_poly.pdbx_seq_one_letter_code
_entity_poly.pdbx_strand_id
1 'polypeptide(L)'
;MSMKNHDVIIIGGGIMGSATAYYLSKKDPTLKVTVIERDPTYARASTTLSMSNVRIQFSLKENIQISQYAFDALKRFEDEMEVDGNKPKIYYHREGNLFLVDENNEVQARRALNLQQSLGCRIEWWTPQKIKAAFPLYETGGFIGGTYGPDDGHFDAYAALMGYKAKARYLGAEYLKNDVKEITTRSGRVAAVRLASGESLAARYIINCAGAWAAQVAATAGVNLPIEPVKRQVFTLDTAVKPQGPLPLTVLPSGLYFRTETGGVILLGKSMAEDPSGFHFNWDDKRFMEKLWPELAEFVPAFDRLKLLRGWAGLYAVNTLDGNAILGEWPEVQGLFLANGFSGHGLQQAPAVGRYLAELILKLPVSLDLSIFRPDRILENNPLSEGGLV
;
A
#
# COMPACT_ATOMS: atom_id res chain seq x y z
N MET A 1 0.90 -33.54 -22.71
CA MET A 1 0.11 -32.29 -22.83
C MET A 1 1.08 -31.15 -23.07
N SER A 2 0.89 -30.35 -24.13
CA SER A 2 1.69 -29.15 -24.38
C SER A 2 1.42 -28.16 -23.24
N MET A 3 2.46 -27.75 -22.50
CA MET A 3 2.33 -26.67 -21.51
C MET A 3 1.94 -25.39 -22.23
N LYS A 4 0.88 -24.71 -21.74
CA LYS A 4 0.55 -23.38 -22.23
C LYS A 4 1.72 -22.44 -21.88
N ASN A 5 2.27 -21.77 -22.89
CA ASN A 5 3.34 -20.79 -22.69
C ASN A 5 2.73 -19.41 -22.43
N HIS A 6 3.15 -18.79 -21.34
CA HIS A 6 2.86 -17.41 -20.99
C HIS A 6 4.16 -16.60 -21.05
N ASP A 7 4.07 -15.32 -21.46
CA ASP A 7 5.25 -14.46 -21.38
C ASP A 7 5.48 -14.03 -19.93
N VAL A 8 4.41 -13.61 -19.24
CA VAL A 8 4.45 -13.15 -17.86
C VAL A 8 3.34 -13.81 -17.04
N ILE A 9 3.69 -14.39 -15.91
CA ILE A 9 2.75 -14.80 -14.88
C ILE A 9 2.90 -13.90 -13.66
N ILE A 10 1.80 -13.33 -13.20
CA ILE A 10 1.71 -12.50 -12.00
C ILE A 10 1.01 -13.30 -10.91
N ILE A 11 1.66 -13.50 -9.76
CA ILE A 11 1.11 -14.21 -8.61
C ILE A 11 0.51 -13.20 -7.63
N GLY A 12 -0.80 -13.22 -7.49
CA GLY A 12 -1.58 -12.26 -6.71
C GLY A 12 -2.19 -11.15 -7.56
N GLY A 13 -3.52 -11.08 -7.57
CA GLY A 13 -4.32 -10.12 -8.34
C GLY A 13 -4.81 -8.92 -7.54
N GLY A 14 -4.22 -8.64 -6.37
CA GLY A 14 -4.45 -7.40 -5.63
C GLY A 14 -4.06 -6.15 -6.43
N ILE A 15 -4.14 -4.97 -5.81
CA ILE A 15 -3.87 -3.71 -6.53
C ILE A 15 -2.51 -3.71 -7.24
N MET A 16 -1.47 -4.26 -6.59
CA MET A 16 -0.12 -4.30 -7.14
C MET A 16 -0.04 -5.16 -8.40
N GLY A 17 -0.55 -6.40 -8.33
CA GLY A 17 -0.54 -7.29 -9.49
C GLY A 17 -1.45 -6.80 -10.62
N SER A 18 -2.61 -6.21 -10.28
CA SER A 18 -3.54 -5.68 -11.29
C SER A 18 -2.99 -4.42 -11.97
N ALA A 19 -2.32 -3.52 -11.23
CA ALA A 19 -1.63 -2.37 -11.82
C ALA A 19 -0.47 -2.83 -12.72
N THR A 20 0.33 -3.82 -12.27
CA THR A 20 1.43 -4.37 -13.07
C THR A 20 0.91 -5.01 -14.38
N ALA A 21 -0.18 -5.78 -14.31
CA ALA A 21 -0.82 -6.37 -15.49
C ALA A 21 -1.30 -5.30 -16.46
N TYR A 22 -1.94 -4.23 -15.94
CA TYR A 22 -2.38 -3.10 -16.75
C TYR A 22 -1.22 -2.45 -17.51
N TYR A 23 -0.13 -2.10 -16.82
CA TYR A 23 1.00 -1.42 -17.46
C TYR A 23 1.72 -2.31 -18.46
N LEU A 24 1.88 -3.61 -18.20
CA LEU A 24 2.43 -4.57 -19.14
C LEU A 24 1.59 -4.63 -20.41
N SER A 25 0.29 -4.90 -20.29
CA SER A 25 -0.62 -5.03 -21.44
C SER A 25 -0.81 -3.71 -22.19
N LYS A 26 -0.72 -2.54 -21.51
CA LYS A 26 -0.77 -1.22 -22.13
C LYS A 26 0.47 -0.93 -22.97
N LYS A 27 1.66 -1.33 -22.47
CA LYS A 27 2.94 -1.05 -23.15
C LYS A 27 3.23 -2.05 -24.26
N ASP A 28 2.81 -3.29 -24.13
CA ASP A 28 2.94 -4.32 -25.16
C ASP A 28 1.67 -5.19 -25.21
N PRO A 29 0.71 -4.87 -26.10
CA PRO A 29 -0.51 -5.63 -26.29
C PRO A 29 -0.32 -7.06 -26.81
N THR A 30 0.88 -7.41 -27.31
CA THR A 30 1.18 -8.76 -27.81
C THR A 30 1.59 -9.72 -26.70
N LEU A 31 1.90 -9.18 -25.50
CA LEU A 31 2.39 -9.94 -24.36
C LEU A 31 1.27 -10.80 -23.75
N LYS A 32 1.52 -12.08 -23.57
CA LYS A 32 0.59 -12.98 -22.86
C LYS A 32 0.77 -12.86 -21.36
N VAL A 33 0.01 -11.96 -20.73
CA VAL A 33 0.02 -11.72 -19.30
C VAL A 33 -1.09 -12.52 -18.62
N THR A 34 -0.74 -13.32 -17.63
CA THR A 34 -1.71 -14.07 -16.81
C THR A 34 -1.53 -13.74 -15.33
N VAL A 35 -2.61 -13.28 -14.71
CA VAL A 35 -2.69 -13.02 -13.27
C VAL A 35 -3.35 -14.22 -12.60
N ILE A 36 -2.70 -14.80 -11.59
CA ILE A 36 -3.24 -15.90 -10.81
C ILE A 36 -3.67 -15.35 -9.45
N GLU A 37 -4.97 -15.41 -9.17
CA GLU A 37 -5.55 -14.94 -7.91
C GLU A 37 -6.34 -16.06 -7.25
N ARG A 38 -6.01 -16.37 -6.01
CA ARG A 38 -6.67 -17.46 -5.27
C ARG A 38 -8.08 -17.11 -4.80
N ASP A 39 -8.29 -15.83 -4.41
CA ASP A 39 -9.58 -15.33 -3.93
C ASP A 39 -10.04 -14.10 -4.73
N PRO A 40 -10.77 -14.28 -5.84
CA PRO A 40 -11.24 -13.18 -6.68
C PRO A 40 -12.27 -12.27 -5.99
N THR A 41 -12.72 -12.58 -4.77
CA THR A 41 -13.51 -11.66 -3.92
C THR A 41 -12.62 -10.64 -3.22
N TYR A 42 -11.31 -10.91 -3.11
CA TYR A 42 -10.34 -10.09 -2.40
C TYR A 42 -10.67 -9.85 -0.92
N ALA A 43 -11.48 -10.70 -0.30
CA ALA A 43 -11.97 -10.51 1.06
C ALA A 43 -10.84 -10.41 2.12
N ARG A 44 -9.68 -11.01 1.83
CA ARG A 44 -8.49 -10.99 2.70
C ARG A 44 -7.30 -10.25 2.10
N ALA A 45 -7.50 -9.52 1.01
CA ALA A 45 -6.45 -8.75 0.39
C ALA A 45 -6.14 -7.49 1.23
N SER A 46 -4.87 -7.16 1.41
CA SER A 46 -4.46 -5.91 2.08
C SER A 46 -5.07 -4.68 1.40
N THR A 47 -5.29 -4.74 0.08
CA THR A 47 -5.96 -3.68 -0.70
C THR A 47 -7.35 -3.35 -0.14
N THR A 48 -8.20 -4.36 0.03
CA THR A 48 -9.61 -4.18 0.45
C THR A 48 -9.77 -3.95 1.94
N LEU A 49 -8.80 -4.35 2.74
CA LEU A 49 -8.77 -4.17 4.20
C LEU A 49 -8.00 -2.92 4.62
N SER A 50 -7.50 -2.13 3.66
CA SER A 50 -6.79 -0.88 3.89
C SER A 50 -7.73 0.24 4.34
N MET A 51 -7.20 1.27 5.02
CA MET A 51 -7.86 2.56 5.21
C MET A 51 -7.81 3.45 3.96
N SER A 52 -7.17 2.96 2.90
CA SER A 52 -7.15 3.59 1.56
C SER A 52 -6.53 4.99 1.51
N ASN A 53 -5.65 5.31 2.44
CA ASN A 53 -4.97 6.60 2.47
C ASN A 53 -3.92 6.72 1.36
N VAL A 54 -3.73 7.93 0.88
CA VAL A 54 -2.65 8.35 -0.02
C VAL A 54 -2.01 9.62 0.50
N ARG A 55 -0.68 9.64 0.57
CA ARG A 55 0.10 10.75 1.14
C ARG A 55 1.39 11.00 0.39
N ILE A 56 1.89 12.24 0.48
CA ILE A 56 3.22 12.61 -0.02
C ILE A 56 4.27 12.60 1.09
N GLN A 57 3.84 12.62 2.33
CA GLN A 57 4.66 12.84 3.51
C GLN A 57 5.51 11.62 3.85
N PHE A 58 6.60 11.44 3.09
CA PHE A 58 7.69 10.49 3.32
C PHE A 58 9.01 11.25 3.53
N SER A 59 10.04 10.57 4.01
CA SER A 59 11.38 11.11 4.22
C SER A 59 12.43 10.60 3.22
N LEU A 60 12.11 9.54 2.47
CA LEU A 60 12.93 9.05 1.37
C LEU A 60 12.46 9.67 0.05
N LYS A 61 13.41 10.25 -0.70
CA LYS A 61 13.13 10.95 -1.97
C LYS A 61 12.29 10.09 -2.94
N GLU A 62 12.64 8.84 -3.11
CA GLU A 62 12.00 7.92 -4.05
C GLU A 62 10.55 7.62 -3.62
N ASN A 63 10.26 7.47 -2.32
CA ASN A 63 8.90 7.31 -1.82
C ASN A 63 8.05 8.59 -2.06
N ILE A 64 8.66 9.78 -1.93
CA ILE A 64 7.98 11.04 -2.29
C ILE A 64 7.66 11.07 -3.78
N GLN A 65 8.62 10.70 -4.65
CA GLN A 65 8.43 10.68 -6.10
C GLN A 65 7.39 9.64 -6.55
N ILE A 66 7.36 8.45 -5.92
CA ILE A 66 6.29 7.46 -6.10
C ILE A 66 4.93 8.09 -5.79
N SER A 67 4.83 8.84 -4.68
CA SER A 67 3.58 9.49 -4.28
C SER A 67 3.16 10.60 -5.25
N GLN A 68 4.12 11.41 -5.75
CA GLN A 68 3.84 12.42 -6.79
C GLN A 68 3.26 11.76 -8.04
N TYR A 69 3.87 10.65 -8.49
CA TYR A 69 3.34 9.88 -9.62
C TYR A 69 1.95 9.31 -9.32
N ALA A 70 1.72 8.79 -8.11
CA ALA A 70 0.43 8.26 -7.71
C ALA A 70 -0.67 9.32 -7.72
N PHE A 71 -0.40 10.53 -7.22
CA PHE A 71 -1.36 11.63 -7.27
C PHE A 71 -1.75 12.00 -8.71
N ASP A 72 -0.78 12.02 -9.62
CA ASP A 72 -1.05 12.27 -11.03
C ASP A 72 -1.81 11.13 -11.69
N ALA A 73 -1.53 9.89 -11.33
CA ALA A 73 -2.29 8.73 -11.78
C ALA A 73 -3.74 8.77 -11.27
N LEU A 74 -3.97 9.09 -9.99
CA LEU A 74 -5.31 9.19 -9.41
C LEU A 74 -6.17 10.28 -10.07
N LYS A 75 -5.58 11.42 -10.44
CA LYS A 75 -6.31 12.50 -11.17
C LYS A 75 -6.85 12.04 -12.52
N ARG A 76 -6.16 11.12 -13.19
CA ARG A 76 -6.52 10.60 -14.52
C ARG A 76 -7.16 9.22 -14.47
N PHE A 77 -7.29 8.64 -13.27
CA PHE A 77 -7.63 7.23 -13.09
C PHE A 77 -8.94 6.83 -13.76
N GLU A 78 -10.01 7.59 -13.52
CA GLU A 78 -11.34 7.28 -14.06
C GLU A 78 -11.35 7.29 -15.59
N ASP A 79 -10.64 8.22 -16.22
CA ASP A 79 -10.52 8.32 -17.66
C ASP A 79 -9.60 7.22 -18.24
N GLU A 80 -8.45 6.98 -17.62
CA GLU A 80 -7.51 5.97 -18.08
C GLU A 80 -8.04 4.53 -17.91
N MET A 81 -8.85 4.29 -16.88
CA MET A 81 -9.44 2.97 -16.60
C MET A 81 -10.82 2.76 -17.24
N GLU A 82 -11.28 3.68 -18.07
CA GLU A 82 -12.53 3.51 -18.81
C GLU A 82 -12.50 2.26 -19.70
N VAL A 83 -13.56 1.45 -19.63
CA VAL A 83 -13.79 0.28 -20.49
C VAL A 83 -15.23 0.34 -21.02
N ASP A 84 -15.37 0.34 -22.35
CA ASP A 84 -16.67 0.35 -23.05
C ASP A 84 -17.64 1.45 -22.53
N GLY A 85 -17.10 2.66 -22.29
CA GLY A 85 -17.84 3.81 -21.79
C GLY A 85 -18.07 3.83 -20.27
N ASN A 86 -17.64 2.77 -19.56
CA ASN A 86 -17.78 2.70 -18.09
C ASN A 86 -16.51 3.18 -17.41
N LYS A 87 -16.61 4.28 -16.65
CA LYS A 87 -15.52 4.84 -15.84
C LYS A 87 -15.66 4.37 -14.39
N PRO A 88 -14.62 3.75 -13.80
CA PRO A 88 -14.66 3.40 -12.38
C PRO A 88 -14.64 4.66 -11.52
N LYS A 89 -15.54 4.74 -10.53
CA LYS A 89 -15.59 5.85 -9.57
C LYS A 89 -14.76 5.50 -8.35
N ILE A 90 -13.61 6.16 -8.19
CA ILE A 90 -12.70 5.90 -7.05
C ILE A 90 -12.94 6.84 -5.88
N TYR A 91 -13.80 7.84 -6.01
CA TYR A 91 -14.14 8.78 -4.92
C TYR A 91 -12.90 9.32 -4.21
N TYR A 92 -11.99 9.94 -4.96
CA TYR A 92 -10.77 10.50 -4.37
C TYR A 92 -11.09 11.77 -3.57
N HIS A 93 -11.00 11.67 -2.23
CA HIS A 93 -11.21 12.73 -1.27
C HIS A 93 -9.88 13.34 -0.85
N ARG A 94 -9.69 14.63 -1.12
CA ARG A 94 -8.48 15.39 -0.77
C ARG A 94 -8.74 16.20 0.49
N GLU A 95 -8.82 15.52 1.62
CA GLU A 95 -9.09 16.10 2.93
C GLU A 95 -7.80 16.45 3.70
N GLY A 96 -6.67 16.11 3.11
CA GLY A 96 -5.35 16.29 3.69
C GLY A 96 -4.95 15.19 4.66
N ASN A 97 -3.67 15.24 5.05
CA ASN A 97 -3.14 14.49 6.19
C ASN A 97 -2.38 15.44 7.12
N LEU A 98 -2.59 15.28 8.41
CA LEU A 98 -1.93 16.04 9.47
C LEU A 98 -1.09 15.08 10.33
N PHE A 99 0.22 15.26 10.31
CA PHE A 99 1.13 14.55 11.20
C PHE A 99 1.53 15.47 12.34
N LEU A 100 1.11 15.16 13.56
CA LEU A 100 1.47 15.91 14.75
C LEU A 100 2.91 15.63 15.15
N VAL A 101 3.57 16.66 15.65
CA VAL A 101 4.99 16.64 15.99
C VAL A 101 5.18 17.10 17.42
N ASP A 102 5.84 16.29 18.22
CA ASP A 102 6.34 16.63 19.55
C ASP A 102 7.81 17.09 19.51
N GLU A 103 8.36 17.47 20.65
CA GLU A 103 9.77 17.94 20.75
C GLU A 103 10.77 16.86 20.30
N ASN A 104 10.47 15.58 20.51
CA ASN A 104 11.38 14.48 20.18
C ASN A 104 11.52 14.26 18.68
N ASN A 105 10.48 14.60 17.93
CA ASN A 105 10.38 14.32 16.50
C ASN A 105 10.59 15.56 15.60
N GLU A 106 10.81 16.76 16.20
CA GLU A 106 10.90 18.03 15.44
C GLU A 106 11.98 18.01 14.36
N VAL A 107 13.18 17.63 14.72
CA VAL A 107 14.33 17.66 13.80
C VAL A 107 14.07 16.80 12.57
N GLN A 108 13.55 15.61 12.78
CA GLN A 108 13.24 14.68 11.70
C GLN A 108 12.07 15.18 10.84
N ALA A 109 11.00 15.68 11.46
CA ALA A 109 9.84 16.21 10.76
C ALA A 109 10.21 17.42 9.88
N ARG A 110 11.03 18.35 10.40
CA ARG A 110 11.47 19.50 9.62
C ARG A 110 12.43 19.12 8.48
N ARG A 111 13.30 18.11 8.69
CA ARG A 111 14.16 17.58 7.62
C ARG A 111 13.32 16.99 6.49
N ALA A 112 12.30 16.16 6.83
CA ALA A 112 11.39 15.59 5.85
C ALA A 112 10.58 16.67 5.12
N LEU A 113 10.05 17.67 5.85
CA LEU A 113 9.33 18.81 5.29
C LEU A 113 10.19 19.56 4.26
N ASN A 114 11.44 19.89 4.60
CA ASN A 114 12.35 20.58 3.69
C ASN A 114 12.62 19.78 2.41
N LEU A 115 12.83 18.46 2.54
CA LEU A 115 13.00 17.58 1.37
C LEU A 115 11.74 17.57 0.50
N GLN A 116 10.56 17.39 1.10
CA GLN A 116 9.28 17.37 0.39
C GLN A 116 9.06 18.69 -0.36
N GLN A 117 9.30 19.84 0.28
CA GLN A 117 9.18 21.15 -0.34
C GLN A 117 10.21 21.36 -1.46
N SER A 118 11.46 20.90 -1.30
CA SER A 118 12.50 20.97 -2.33
C SER A 118 12.14 20.15 -3.59
N LEU A 119 11.32 19.13 -3.44
CA LEU A 119 10.77 18.31 -4.51
C LEU A 119 9.45 18.87 -5.09
N GLY A 120 9.04 20.09 -4.67
CA GLY A 120 7.85 20.77 -5.16
C GLY A 120 6.54 20.31 -4.54
N CYS A 121 6.58 19.58 -3.41
CA CYS A 121 5.37 19.13 -2.72
C CYS A 121 4.74 20.27 -1.89
N ARG A 122 3.43 20.32 -1.86
CA ARG A 122 2.67 21.27 -1.05
C ARG A 122 2.48 20.70 0.35
N ILE A 123 3.51 20.84 1.20
CA ILE A 123 3.45 20.50 2.62
C ILE A 123 3.71 21.76 3.44
N GLU A 124 2.91 21.96 4.47
CA GLU A 124 2.97 23.11 5.34
C GLU A 124 3.31 22.70 6.77
N TRP A 125 4.08 23.53 7.46
CA TRP A 125 4.17 23.46 8.91
C TRP A 125 3.04 24.25 9.54
N TRP A 126 2.23 23.59 10.37
CA TRP A 126 1.17 24.21 11.14
C TRP A 126 1.55 24.33 12.60
N THR A 127 1.38 25.54 13.18
CA THR A 127 1.52 25.72 14.62
C THR A 127 0.35 25.11 15.37
N PRO A 128 0.49 24.83 16.69
CA PRO A 128 -0.61 24.34 17.52
C PRO A 128 -1.86 25.21 17.44
N GLN A 129 -1.68 26.56 17.38
CA GLN A 129 -2.77 27.52 17.26
C GLN A 129 -3.49 27.38 15.91
N LYS A 130 -2.76 27.19 14.81
CA LYS A 130 -3.35 26.98 13.49
C LYS A 130 -4.11 25.65 13.45
N ILE A 131 -3.56 24.58 14.05
CA ILE A 131 -4.22 23.28 14.15
C ILE A 131 -5.53 23.39 14.95
N LYS A 132 -5.48 24.03 16.15
CA LYS A 132 -6.67 24.23 17.00
C LYS A 132 -7.74 25.09 16.33
N ALA A 133 -7.35 26.09 15.56
CA ALA A 133 -8.29 26.93 14.81
C ALA A 133 -8.97 26.16 13.67
N ALA A 134 -8.24 25.29 12.97
CA ALA A 134 -8.79 24.45 11.89
C ALA A 134 -9.61 23.28 12.42
N PHE A 135 -9.18 22.69 13.52
CA PHE A 135 -9.79 21.51 14.14
C PHE A 135 -10.07 21.78 15.64
N PRO A 136 -11.15 22.50 15.96
CA PRO A 136 -11.41 22.99 17.34
C PRO A 136 -11.55 21.88 18.39
N LEU A 137 -11.85 20.66 17.96
CA LEU A 137 -11.99 19.50 18.86
C LEU A 137 -10.64 18.94 19.34
N TYR A 138 -9.51 19.28 18.68
CA TYR A 138 -8.19 18.73 19.00
C TYR A 138 -7.54 19.43 20.20
N GLU A 139 -6.95 18.65 21.11
CA GLU A 139 -6.10 19.17 22.14
C GLU A 139 -4.64 19.22 21.64
N THR A 140 -4.09 20.43 21.55
CA THR A 140 -2.78 20.66 20.91
C THR A 140 -1.66 20.95 21.90
N GLY A 141 -1.94 20.94 23.20
CA GLY A 141 -0.98 21.36 24.25
C GLY A 141 0.27 20.50 24.40
N GLY A 142 0.27 19.27 23.88
CA GLY A 142 1.42 18.37 23.93
C GLY A 142 2.28 18.36 22.66
N PHE A 143 2.00 19.26 21.70
CA PHE A 143 2.66 19.27 20.39
C PHE A 143 3.28 20.64 20.10
N ILE A 144 4.41 20.63 19.40
CA ILE A 144 5.06 21.85 18.93
C ILE A 144 4.54 22.32 17.57
N GLY A 145 3.76 21.46 16.89
CA GLY A 145 3.14 21.71 15.60
C GLY A 145 2.80 20.42 14.86
N GLY A 146 2.70 20.53 13.56
CA GLY A 146 2.48 19.39 12.67
C GLY A 146 2.77 19.72 11.22
N THR A 147 2.97 18.68 10.41
CA THR A 147 3.06 18.83 8.96
C THR A 147 1.70 18.51 8.33
N TYR A 148 1.21 19.41 7.49
CA TYR A 148 -0.07 19.26 6.81
C TYR A 148 0.13 19.19 5.29
N GLY A 149 -0.36 18.10 4.69
CA GLY A 149 -0.36 17.87 3.24
C GLY A 149 -1.77 18.05 2.68
N PRO A 150 -2.12 19.20 2.07
CA PRO A 150 -3.48 19.47 1.59
C PRO A 150 -3.88 18.64 0.37
N ASP A 151 -2.92 18.03 -0.33
CA ASP A 151 -3.16 17.17 -1.48
C ASP A 151 -3.30 15.69 -1.11
N ASP A 152 -2.95 15.34 0.12
CA ASP A 152 -3.12 14.01 0.69
C ASP A 152 -4.61 13.69 0.88
N GLY A 153 -4.96 12.42 1.07
CA GLY A 153 -6.35 12.04 1.27
C GLY A 153 -6.57 10.54 1.20
N HIS A 154 -7.75 10.15 0.71
CA HIS A 154 -8.10 8.73 0.56
C HIS A 154 -9.01 8.50 -0.66
N PHE A 155 -9.12 7.25 -1.08
CA PHE A 155 -9.94 6.86 -2.22
C PHE A 155 -10.49 5.44 -2.03
N ASP A 156 -11.45 5.03 -2.86
CA ASP A 156 -11.97 3.66 -2.82
C ASP A 156 -10.95 2.67 -3.43
N ALA A 157 -10.25 1.95 -2.54
CA ALA A 157 -9.24 0.98 -2.92
C ALA A 157 -9.80 -0.21 -3.72
N TYR A 158 -11.03 -0.64 -3.40
CA TYR A 158 -11.68 -1.73 -4.12
C TYR A 158 -12.07 -1.30 -5.53
N ALA A 159 -12.65 -0.11 -5.68
CA ALA A 159 -12.97 0.44 -7.00
C ALA A 159 -11.70 0.64 -7.85
N ALA A 160 -10.60 1.10 -7.26
CA ALA A 160 -9.32 1.24 -7.94
C ALA A 160 -8.76 -0.13 -8.38
N LEU A 161 -8.79 -1.13 -7.51
CA LEU A 161 -8.40 -2.50 -7.86
C LEU A 161 -9.23 -3.03 -9.04
N MET A 162 -10.56 -2.89 -8.97
CA MET A 162 -11.46 -3.36 -10.03
C MET A 162 -11.27 -2.60 -11.33
N GLY A 163 -10.96 -1.30 -11.27
CA GLY A 163 -10.61 -0.49 -12.44
C GLY A 163 -9.37 -1.02 -13.15
N TYR A 164 -8.25 -1.23 -12.43
CA TYR A 164 -7.05 -1.83 -13.00
C TYR A 164 -7.31 -3.21 -13.57
N LYS A 165 -8.01 -4.07 -12.84
CA LYS A 165 -8.35 -5.42 -13.30
C LYS A 165 -9.19 -5.42 -14.56
N ALA A 166 -10.23 -4.60 -14.62
CA ALA A 166 -11.10 -4.48 -15.79
C ALA A 166 -10.31 -3.98 -17.01
N LYS A 167 -9.50 -2.94 -16.83
CA LYS A 167 -8.70 -2.37 -17.91
C LYS A 167 -7.61 -3.33 -18.38
N ALA A 168 -6.91 -4.01 -17.47
CA ALA A 168 -5.92 -5.03 -17.82
C ALA A 168 -6.55 -6.16 -18.66
N ARG A 169 -7.74 -6.63 -18.26
CA ARG A 169 -8.48 -7.65 -19.04
C ARG A 169 -8.91 -7.14 -20.42
N TYR A 170 -9.40 -5.93 -20.49
CA TYR A 170 -9.77 -5.29 -21.76
C TYR A 170 -8.56 -5.19 -22.71
N LEU A 171 -7.35 -5.00 -22.17
CA LEU A 171 -6.09 -4.98 -22.90
C LEU A 171 -5.49 -6.38 -23.15
N GLY A 172 -6.18 -7.46 -22.81
CA GLY A 172 -5.79 -8.83 -23.12
C GLY A 172 -5.18 -9.65 -21.98
N ALA A 173 -5.03 -9.09 -20.76
CA ALA A 173 -4.57 -9.87 -19.62
C ALA A 173 -5.60 -10.91 -19.18
N GLU A 174 -5.16 -12.14 -18.94
CA GLU A 174 -5.99 -13.22 -18.41
C GLU A 174 -5.96 -13.22 -16.86
N TYR A 175 -7.11 -13.48 -16.21
CA TYR A 175 -7.20 -13.68 -14.77
C TYR A 175 -7.70 -15.09 -14.47
N LEU A 176 -6.83 -15.87 -13.82
CA LEU A 176 -7.10 -17.26 -13.47
C LEU A 176 -7.36 -17.36 -11.95
N LYS A 177 -8.56 -17.90 -11.59
CA LYS A 177 -8.84 -18.26 -10.20
C LYS A 177 -8.15 -19.56 -9.87
N ASN A 178 -7.00 -19.47 -9.21
CA ASN A 178 -6.23 -20.63 -8.70
C ASN A 178 -5.25 -20.16 -7.63
N ASP A 179 -4.66 -21.11 -6.91
CA ASP A 179 -3.61 -20.87 -5.94
C ASP A 179 -2.27 -21.42 -6.45
N VAL A 180 -1.22 -20.61 -6.39
CA VAL A 180 0.14 -21.04 -6.76
C VAL A 180 0.76 -21.75 -5.59
N LYS A 181 1.16 -23.01 -5.80
CA LYS A 181 1.80 -23.86 -4.80
C LYS A 181 3.32 -23.82 -4.89
N GLU A 182 3.84 -23.55 -6.08
CA GLU A 182 5.28 -23.59 -6.30
C GLU A 182 5.68 -22.78 -7.53
N ILE A 183 6.78 -22.07 -7.43
CA ILE A 183 7.55 -21.56 -8.56
C ILE A 183 8.65 -22.58 -8.84
N THR A 184 8.63 -23.18 -10.01
CA THR A 184 9.68 -24.11 -10.41
C THR A 184 10.80 -23.37 -11.14
N THR A 185 12.04 -23.74 -10.83
CA THR A 185 13.24 -23.16 -11.44
C THR A 185 14.04 -24.24 -12.17
N ARG A 186 14.77 -23.82 -13.20
CA ARG A 186 15.72 -24.70 -13.93
C ARG A 186 16.97 -23.90 -14.29
N SER A 187 18.13 -24.40 -13.89
CA SER A 187 19.43 -23.76 -14.17
C SER A 187 19.45 -22.26 -13.78
N GLY A 188 19.01 -21.93 -12.56
CA GLY A 188 19.01 -20.57 -12.03
C GLY A 188 17.96 -19.63 -12.67
N ARG A 189 16.96 -20.18 -13.36
CA ARG A 189 15.91 -19.40 -14.03
C ARG A 189 14.52 -19.92 -13.70
N VAL A 190 13.51 -19.06 -13.66
CA VAL A 190 12.10 -19.48 -13.60
C VAL A 190 11.74 -20.34 -14.81
N ALA A 191 10.95 -21.37 -14.60
CA ALA A 191 10.46 -22.25 -15.65
C ALA A 191 8.93 -22.28 -15.73
N ALA A 192 8.26 -22.43 -14.58
CA ALA A 192 6.80 -22.52 -14.52
C ALA A 192 6.28 -22.21 -13.11
N VAL A 193 4.97 -22.04 -12.99
CA VAL A 193 4.25 -22.14 -11.71
C VAL A 193 3.44 -23.42 -11.67
N ARG A 194 3.42 -24.11 -10.53
CA ARG A 194 2.53 -25.23 -10.26
C ARG A 194 1.33 -24.76 -9.46
N LEU A 195 0.14 -25.03 -9.97
CA LEU A 195 -1.13 -24.63 -9.39
C LEU A 195 -1.65 -25.67 -8.39
N ALA A 196 -2.55 -25.25 -7.50
CA ALA A 196 -3.25 -26.15 -6.60
C ALA A 196 -4.11 -27.21 -7.34
N SER A 197 -4.52 -26.92 -8.57
CA SER A 197 -5.19 -27.88 -9.46
C SER A 197 -4.29 -29.00 -9.96
N GLY A 198 -2.97 -28.91 -9.73
CA GLY A 198 -1.94 -29.81 -10.28
C GLY A 198 -1.42 -29.42 -11.67
N GLU A 199 -2.06 -28.44 -12.34
CA GLU A 199 -1.60 -27.92 -13.62
C GLU A 199 -0.30 -27.11 -13.45
N SER A 200 0.58 -27.16 -14.45
CA SER A 200 1.80 -26.34 -14.52
C SER A 200 1.71 -25.39 -15.72
N LEU A 201 1.97 -24.11 -15.46
CA LEU A 201 1.98 -23.07 -16.47
C LEU A 201 3.40 -22.56 -16.66
N ALA A 202 3.97 -22.75 -17.85
CA ALA A 202 5.30 -22.25 -18.17
C ALA A 202 5.28 -20.73 -18.41
N ALA A 203 6.32 -20.05 -17.94
CA ALA A 203 6.45 -18.60 -18.13
C ALA A 203 7.91 -18.18 -18.34
N ARG A 204 8.09 -17.13 -19.14
CA ARG A 204 9.38 -16.46 -19.30
C ARG A 204 9.73 -15.61 -18.08
N TYR A 205 8.74 -14.93 -17.52
CA TYR A 205 8.86 -14.09 -16.33
C TYR A 205 7.75 -14.43 -15.33
N ILE A 206 8.09 -14.43 -14.05
CA ILE A 206 7.16 -14.61 -12.95
C ILE A 206 7.30 -13.41 -12.02
N ILE A 207 6.18 -12.74 -11.70
CA ILE A 207 6.16 -11.59 -10.79
C ILE A 207 5.44 -12.00 -9.52
N ASN A 208 6.14 -11.95 -8.41
CA ASN A 208 5.54 -12.17 -7.10
C ASN A 208 4.89 -10.86 -6.59
N CYS A 209 3.57 -10.81 -6.62
CA CYS A 209 2.72 -9.75 -6.06
C CYS A 209 1.81 -10.30 -4.95
N ALA A 210 2.24 -11.37 -4.25
CA ALA A 210 1.40 -12.13 -3.32
C ALA A 210 1.21 -11.45 -1.94
N GLY A 211 1.60 -10.17 -1.77
CA GLY A 211 1.37 -9.39 -0.56
C GLY A 211 1.90 -10.09 0.70
N ALA A 212 1.04 -10.31 1.69
CA ALA A 212 1.40 -10.96 2.95
C ALA A 212 1.89 -12.42 2.78
N TRP A 213 1.62 -13.07 1.64
CA TRP A 213 2.08 -14.43 1.32
C TRP A 213 3.36 -14.46 0.49
N ALA A 214 3.96 -13.31 0.22
CA ALA A 214 5.08 -13.17 -0.71
C ALA A 214 6.30 -14.02 -0.31
N ALA A 215 6.64 -14.06 0.98
CA ALA A 215 7.76 -14.88 1.47
C ALA A 215 7.50 -16.38 1.26
N GLN A 216 6.28 -16.85 1.52
CA GLN A 216 5.92 -18.26 1.30
C GLN A 216 6.02 -18.65 -0.19
N VAL A 217 5.56 -17.76 -1.08
CA VAL A 217 5.65 -17.96 -2.53
C VAL A 217 7.10 -17.96 -2.99
N ALA A 218 7.91 -17.00 -2.57
CA ALA A 218 9.32 -16.89 -2.93
C ALA A 218 10.16 -18.08 -2.43
N ALA A 219 9.87 -18.60 -1.23
CA ALA A 219 10.55 -19.74 -0.66
C ALA A 219 10.44 -20.99 -1.53
N THR A 220 9.38 -21.14 -2.32
CA THR A 220 9.22 -22.26 -3.26
C THR A 220 10.23 -22.21 -4.43
N ALA A 221 10.78 -21.05 -4.72
CA ALA A 221 11.86 -20.85 -5.69
C ALA A 221 13.26 -20.82 -5.02
N GLY A 222 13.35 -21.15 -3.73
CA GLY A 222 14.61 -21.07 -2.97
C GLY A 222 14.99 -19.66 -2.53
N VAL A 223 14.08 -18.69 -2.61
CA VAL A 223 14.33 -17.28 -2.27
C VAL A 223 13.79 -16.97 -0.88
N ASN A 224 14.67 -16.51 0.02
CA ASN A 224 14.30 -16.09 1.36
C ASN A 224 14.08 -14.59 1.42
N LEU A 225 12.81 -14.17 1.54
CA LEU A 225 12.44 -12.76 1.65
C LEU A 225 12.18 -12.37 3.12
N PRO A 226 12.73 -11.24 3.59
CA PRO A 226 12.48 -10.73 4.93
C PRO A 226 11.09 -10.06 5.02
N ILE A 227 10.05 -10.83 4.72
CA ILE A 227 8.67 -10.34 4.71
C ILE A 227 7.84 -11.14 5.69
N GLU A 228 7.24 -10.43 6.63
CA GLU A 228 6.33 -10.99 7.61
C GLU A 228 4.91 -10.42 7.45
N PRO A 229 3.90 -11.29 7.50
CA PRO A 229 2.52 -10.84 7.63
C PRO A 229 2.27 -10.33 9.05
N VAL A 230 1.98 -9.04 9.22
CA VAL A 230 1.69 -8.44 10.53
C VAL A 230 0.27 -7.93 10.57
N LYS A 231 -0.48 -8.36 11.60
CA LYS A 231 -1.87 -7.95 11.77
C LYS A 231 -1.96 -6.45 12.08
N ARG A 232 -2.84 -5.75 11.36
CA ARG A 232 -3.26 -4.37 11.67
C ARG A 232 -4.76 -4.32 11.83
N GLN A 233 -5.24 -3.50 12.76
CA GLN A 233 -6.66 -3.41 13.09
C GLN A 233 -7.16 -1.99 12.90
N VAL A 234 -8.36 -1.88 12.34
CA VAL A 234 -9.07 -0.62 12.15
C VAL A 234 -10.44 -0.73 12.82
N PHE A 235 -10.86 0.36 13.44
CA PHE A 235 -12.12 0.46 14.18
C PHE A 235 -12.98 1.58 13.58
N THR A 236 -14.28 1.34 13.49
CA THR A 236 -15.26 2.33 13.05
C THR A 236 -16.06 2.80 14.25
N LEU A 237 -16.07 4.11 14.48
CA LEU A 237 -16.62 4.74 15.67
C LEU A 237 -17.73 5.72 15.27
N ASP A 238 -18.80 5.73 16.06
CA ASP A 238 -19.85 6.74 16.01
C ASP A 238 -19.73 7.63 17.24
N THR A 239 -19.28 8.87 17.06
CA THR A 239 -19.03 9.82 18.15
C THR A 239 -20.29 10.62 18.48
N ALA A 240 -20.54 10.89 19.77
CA ALA A 240 -21.68 11.69 20.21
C ALA A 240 -21.59 13.15 19.71
N VAL A 241 -20.38 13.69 19.69
CA VAL A 241 -20.07 15.01 19.08
C VAL A 241 -19.52 14.78 17.69
N LYS A 242 -20.17 15.37 16.69
CA LYS A 242 -19.71 15.30 15.30
C LYS A 242 -18.79 16.47 14.97
N PRO A 243 -17.69 16.22 14.23
CA PRO A 243 -16.91 17.31 13.65
C PRO A 243 -17.78 18.17 12.73
N GLN A 244 -17.48 19.47 12.65
CA GLN A 244 -18.21 20.39 11.76
C GLN A 244 -17.92 20.16 10.27
N GLY A 245 -16.86 19.43 9.97
CA GLY A 245 -16.45 19.05 8.61
C GLY A 245 -15.58 17.79 8.64
N PRO A 246 -15.12 17.32 7.48
CA PRO A 246 -14.26 16.15 7.43
C PRO A 246 -12.92 16.42 8.15
N LEU A 247 -12.51 15.48 8.99
CA LEU A 247 -11.19 15.48 9.60
C LEU A 247 -10.21 14.78 8.65
N PRO A 248 -9.02 15.37 8.42
CA PRO A 248 -7.96 14.72 7.67
C PRO A 248 -7.50 13.45 8.38
N LEU A 249 -6.75 12.60 7.70
CA LEU A 249 -6.00 11.58 8.44
C LEU A 249 -5.03 12.30 9.37
N THR A 250 -5.34 12.26 10.67
CA THR A 250 -4.51 12.82 11.73
C THR A 250 -3.70 11.70 12.36
N VAL A 251 -2.39 11.88 12.40
CA VAL A 251 -1.42 10.91 12.93
C VAL A 251 -0.69 11.53 14.12
N LEU A 252 -0.73 10.86 15.26
CA LEU A 252 -0.03 11.26 16.48
C LEU A 252 1.39 10.65 16.50
N PRO A 253 2.33 11.25 17.23
CA PRO A 253 3.69 10.71 17.39
C PRO A 253 3.74 9.28 17.93
N SER A 254 2.72 8.87 18.67
CA SER A 254 2.54 7.50 19.18
C SER A 254 2.20 6.47 18.11
N GLY A 255 1.91 6.89 16.87
CA GLY A 255 1.42 6.06 15.79
C GLY A 255 -0.10 5.84 15.79
N LEU A 256 -0.87 6.48 16.69
CA LEU A 256 -2.33 6.51 16.57
C LEU A 256 -2.74 7.36 15.37
N TYR A 257 -3.68 6.87 14.57
CA TYR A 257 -4.19 7.63 13.45
C TYR A 257 -5.70 7.47 13.31
N PHE A 258 -6.36 8.54 12.90
CA PHE A 258 -7.81 8.54 12.66
C PHE A 258 -8.20 9.56 11.60
N ARG A 259 -9.35 9.37 10.98
CA ARG A 259 -10.00 10.31 10.06
C ARG A 259 -11.51 10.14 10.04
N THR A 260 -12.19 11.09 9.47
CA THR A 260 -13.60 10.94 9.11
C THR A 260 -13.75 10.00 7.91
N GLU A 261 -14.82 9.23 7.89
CA GLU A 261 -15.25 8.43 6.75
C GLU A 261 -16.65 8.85 6.32
N THR A 262 -17.07 8.42 5.14
CA THR A 262 -18.42 8.64 4.60
C THR A 262 -19.49 8.31 5.66
N GLY A 263 -20.47 9.20 5.82
CA GLY A 263 -21.51 9.10 6.84
C GLY A 263 -21.12 9.69 8.20
N GLY A 264 -19.94 10.34 8.32
CA GLY A 264 -19.51 11.06 9.52
C GLY A 264 -19.07 10.15 10.68
N VAL A 265 -18.72 8.90 10.37
CA VAL A 265 -18.07 8.00 11.33
C VAL A 265 -16.56 8.25 11.35
N ILE A 266 -15.90 7.85 12.42
CA ILE A 266 -14.45 7.94 12.55
C ILE A 266 -13.85 6.56 12.30
N LEU A 267 -12.85 6.50 11.43
CA LEU A 267 -11.94 5.36 11.34
C LEU A 267 -10.74 5.62 12.23
N LEU A 268 -10.37 4.61 13.04
CA LEU A 268 -9.26 4.67 13.99
C LEU A 268 -8.37 3.45 13.84
N GLY A 269 -7.06 3.65 13.88
CA GLY A 269 -6.07 2.58 13.91
C GLY A 269 -4.80 3.01 14.63
N LYS A 270 -3.95 2.04 14.92
CA LYS A 270 -2.61 2.24 15.47
C LYS A 270 -1.73 1.05 15.13
N SER A 271 -0.53 1.32 14.61
CA SER A 271 0.51 0.29 14.49
C SER A 271 1.27 0.17 15.81
N MET A 272 1.43 -1.04 16.32
CA MET A 272 2.12 -1.27 17.60
C MET A 272 3.18 -2.36 17.42
N ALA A 273 4.26 -2.27 18.19
CA ALA A 273 5.36 -3.24 18.14
C ALA A 273 4.92 -4.67 18.52
N GLU A 274 3.93 -4.78 19.40
CA GLU A 274 3.35 -6.05 19.85
C GLU A 274 2.28 -6.63 18.90
N ASP A 275 2.05 -6.01 17.74
CA ASP A 275 1.11 -6.57 16.75
C ASP A 275 1.55 -7.94 16.27
N PRO A 276 0.69 -8.96 16.35
CA PRO A 276 1.10 -10.33 16.09
C PRO A 276 1.46 -10.55 14.63
N SER A 277 2.59 -11.22 14.41
CA SER A 277 2.95 -11.80 13.13
C SER A 277 2.10 -13.04 12.84
N GLY A 278 1.85 -13.30 11.56
CA GLY A 278 1.06 -14.44 11.09
C GLY A 278 -0.24 -14.02 10.39
N PHE A 279 -1.00 -15.03 9.94
CA PHE A 279 -2.19 -14.83 9.11
C PHE A 279 -3.46 -14.68 9.97
N HIS A 280 -3.51 -13.63 10.80
CA HIS A 280 -4.59 -13.35 11.73
C HIS A 280 -5.53 -12.29 11.17
N PHE A 281 -6.84 -12.62 11.04
CA PHE A 281 -7.86 -11.70 10.49
C PHE A 281 -8.96 -11.37 11.50
N ASN A 282 -8.87 -11.90 12.72
CA ASN A 282 -9.76 -11.52 13.81
C ASN A 282 -9.33 -10.17 14.39
N TRP A 283 -10.28 -9.29 14.66
CA TRP A 283 -10.05 -8.07 15.41
C TRP A 283 -10.41 -8.26 16.91
N ASP A 284 -9.90 -7.36 17.75
CA ASP A 284 -10.01 -7.46 19.20
C ASP A 284 -10.54 -6.13 19.76
N ASP A 285 -11.72 -6.17 20.37
CA ASP A 285 -12.35 -5.00 21.00
C ASP A 285 -11.61 -4.52 22.25
N LYS A 286 -10.93 -5.42 22.99
CA LYS A 286 -10.11 -5.05 24.14
C LYS A 286 -8.97 -4.11 23.75
N ARG A 287 -8.34 -4.36 22.59
CA ARG A 287 -7.32 -3.46 22.03
C ARG A 287 -7.85 -2.04 21.87
N PHE A 288 -9.07 -1.90 21.35
CA PHE A 288 -9.72 -0.61 21.23
C PHE A 288 -9.98 0.00 22.61
N MET A 289 -10.63 -0.73 23.49
CA MET A 289 -11.06 -0.24 24.81
C MET A 289 -9.91 0.13 25.73
N GLU A 290 -8.82 -0.65 25.71
CA GLU A 290 -7.72 -0.52 26.67
C GLU A 290 -6.56 0.35 26.16
N LYS A 291 -6.39 0.47 24.83
CA LYS A 291 -5.22 1.11 24.22
C LYS A 291 -5.58 2.34 23.38
N LEU A 292 -6.54 2.21 22.44
CA LEU A 292 -6.77 3.23 21.44
C LEU A 292 -7.77 4.30 21.89
N TRP A 293 -8.85 3.90 22.52
CA TRP A 293 -9.88 4.84 22.97
C TRP A 293 -9.37 5.83 24.03
N PRO A 294 -8.66 5.42 25.10
CA PRO A 294 -8.11 6.38 26.05
C PRO A 294 -7.23 7.45 25.41
N GLU A 295 -6.34 7.04 24.51
CA GLU A 295 -5.45 7.96 23.80
C GLU A 295 -6.21 8.89 22.84
N LEU A 296 -7.21 8.37 22.12
CA LEU A 296 -8.08 9.18 21.27
C LEU A 296 -8.85 10.22 22.09
N ALA A 297 -9.41 9.82 23.25
CA ALA A 297 -10.17 10.70 24.13
C ALA A 297 -9.30 11.78 24.79
N GLU A 298 -8.02 11.48 25.06
CA GLU A 298 -7.05 12.47 25.53
C GLU A 298 -6.80 13.55 24.45
N PHE A 299 -6.61 13.14 23.21
CA PHE A 299 -6.36 14.08 22.11
C PHE A 299 -7.64 14.78 21.60
N VAL A 300 -8.76 14.08 21.62
CA VAL A 300 -10.07 14.62 21.23
C VAL A 300 -11.09 14.36 22.34
N PRO A 301 -11.13 15.17 23.43
CA PRO A 301 -12.02 14.93 24.57
C PRO A 301 -13.50 14.80 24.23
N ALA A 302 -13.93 15.47 23.17
CA ALA A 302 -15.28 15.34 22.64
C ALA A 302 -15.63 13.92 22.15
N PHE A 303 -14.62 13.06 21.91
CA PHE A 303 -14.78 11.67 21.48
C PHE A 303 -14.73 10.66 22.67
N ASP A 304 -14.67 11.15 23.91
CA ASP A 304 -14.85 10.28 25.10
C ASP A 304 -16.21 9.55 25.10
N ARG A 305 -17.25 10.19 24.54
CA ARG A 305 -18.56 9.59 24.34
C ARG A 305 -18.73 9.12 22.90
N LEU A 306 -18.54 7.83 22.70
CA LEU A 306 -18.65 7.19 21.39
C LEU A 306 -19.25 5.78 21.48
N LYS A 307 -19.59 5.23 20.31
CA LYS A 307 -20.02 3.86 20.13
C LYS A 307 -19.08 3.18 19.14
N LEU A 308 -18.48 2.08 19.56
CA LEU A 308 -17.77 1.18 18.67
C LEU A 308 -18.79 0.45 17.79
N LEU A 309 -18.76 0.71 16.48
CA LEU A 309 -19.69 0.10 15.53
C LEU A 309 -19.18 -1.27 15.07
N ARG A 310 -17.92 -1.33 14.66
CA ARG A 310 -17.24 -2.56 14.22
C ARG A 310 -15.73 -2.36 14.19
N GLY A 311 -15.01 -3.48 14.09
CA GLY A 311 -13.61 -3.49 13.71
C GLY A 311 -13.38 -4.47 12.55
N TRP A 312 -12.21 -4.40 11.96
CA TRP A 312 -11.67 -5.42 11.07
C TRP A 312 -10.16 -5.50 11.21
N ALA A 313 -9.59 -6.59 10.71
CA ALA A 313 -8.15 -6.77 10.68
C ALA A 313 -7.69 -7.09 9.26
N GLY A 314 -6.58 -6.50 8.86
CA GLY A 314 -5.85 -6.78 7.64
C GLY A 314 -4.41 -7.14 7.94
N LEU A 315 -3.66 -7.52 6.91
CA LEU A 315 -2.25 -7.86 7.05
C LEU A 315 -1.38 -6.83 6.32
N TYR A 316 -0.39 -6.29 7.01
CA TYR A 316 0.75 -5.67 6.36
C TYR A 316 1.74 -6.75 5.95
N ALA A 317 2.29 -6.63 4.74
CA ALA A 317 3.46 -7.39 4.31
C ALA A 317 4.71 -6.58 4.72
N VAL A 318 5.13 -6.75 5.96
CA VAL A 318 6.22 -5.95 6.55
C VAL A 318 7.56 -6.49 6.05
N ASN A 319 8.35 -5.62 5.41
CA ASN A 319 9.76 -5.89 5.17
C ASN A 319 10.52 -5.64 6.47
N THR A 320 10.99 -6.72 7.09
CA THR A 320 11.63 -6.67 8.41
C THR A 320 13.06 -6.09 8.38
N LEU A 321 13.65 -5.91 7.19
CA LEU A 321 14.95 -5.26 7.06
C LEU A 321 14.82 -3.74 7.31
N ASP A 322 13.82 -3.08 6.69
CA ASP A 322 13.77 -1.61 6.71
C ASP A 322 12.39 -1.00 6.42
N GLY A 323 11.34 -1.81 6.28
CA GLY A 323 9.98 -1.34 5.98
C GLY A 323 9.76 -0.89 4.53
N ASN A 324 10.79 -0.80 3.69
CA ASN A 324 10.66 -0.36 2.31
C ASN A 324 10.39 -1.52 1.33
N ALA A 325 9.77 -1.20 0.19
CA ALA A 325 9.45 -2.17 -0.85
C ALA A 325 10.71 -2.89 -1.40
N ILE A 326 10.51 -4.10 -1.91
CA ILE A 326 11.51 -4.89 -2.64
C ILE A 326 11.02 -5.01 -4.07
N LEU A 327 11.72 -4.36 -5.02
CA LEU A 327 11.27 -4.18 -6.40
C LEU A 327 12.32 -4.60 -7.41
N GLY A 328 11.93 -5.43 -8.38
CA GLY A 328 12.79 -5.83 -9.49
C GLY A 328 13.12 -7.31 -9.53
N GLU A 329 14.06 -7.69 -10.41
CA GLU A 329 14.47 -9.08 -10.61
C GLU A 329 15.34 -9.57 -9.46
N TRP A 330 15.06 -10.80 -8.96
CA TRP A 330 15.90 -11.43 -7.94
C TRP A 330 17.22 -11.90 -8.53
N PRO A 331 18.38 -11.48 -8.00
CA PRO A 331 19.69 -11.71 -8.67
C PRO A 331 20.03 -13.18 -8.94
N GLU A 332 19.63 -14.07 -8.02
CA GLU A 332 19.98 -15.49 -8.08
C GLU A 332 18.99 -16.36 -8.89
N VAL A 333 17.82 -15.80 -9.26
CA VAL A 333 16.77 -16.51 -10.00
C VAL A 333 16.30 -15.65 -11.17
N GLN A 334 16.91 -15.81 -12.33
CA GLN A 334 16.58 -15.04 -13.52
C GLN A 334 15.10 -15.21 -13.92
N GLY A 335 14.45 -14.09 -14.22
CA GLY A 335 13.04 -14.05 -14.60
C GLY A 335 12.08 -14.00 -13.40
N LEU A 336 12.56 -14.07 -12.15
CA LEU A 336 11.74 -13.85 -10.96
C LEU A 336 11.78 -12.38 -10.56
N PHE A 337 10.65 -11.70 -10.73
CA PHE A 337 10.49 -10.31 -10.32
C PHE A 337 9.68 -10.20 -9.03
N LEU A 338 9.99 -9.20 -8.24
CA LEU A 338 9.37 -8.94 -6.94
C LEU A 338 8.67 -7.58 -6.92
N ALA A 339 7.50 -7.53 -6.33
CA ALA A 339 6.78 -6.34 -5.91
C ALA A 339 6.19 -6.60 -4.52
N ASN A 340 7.04 -6.53 -3.50
CA ASN A 340 6.74 -7.04 -2.17
C ASN A 340 7.21 -6.11 -1.06
N GLY A 341 6.81 -6.40 0.19
CA GLY A 341 7.36 -5.75 1.38
C GLY A 341 6.97 -4.28 1.54
N PHE A 342 5.79 -3.90 1.13
CA PHE A 342 5.33 -2.48 1.14
C PHE A 342 4.99 -1.95 2.53
N SER A 343 4.94 -2.77 3.56
CA SER A 343 4.76 -2.38 4.97
C SER A 343 3.60 -1.41 5.22
N GLY A 344 2.49 -1.57 4.48
CA GLY A 344 1.29 -0.73 4.57
C GLY A 344 1.12 0.32 3.46
N HIS A 345 2.13 0.58 2.63
CA HIS A 345 2.09 1.67 1.64
C HIS A 345 1.78 1.23 0.20
N GLY A 346 1.65 -0.07 -0.06
CA GLY A 346 1.54 -0.64 -1.40
C GLY A 346 0.35 -0.14 -2.22
N LEU A 347 -0.77 0.24 -1.57
CA LEU A 347 -1.95 0.73 -2.28
C LEU A 347 -1.62 1.96 -3.14
N GLN A 348 -1.07 2.99 -2.52
CA GLN A 348 -0.71 4.23 -3.22
C GLN A 348 0.50 4.06 -4.15
N GLN A 349 1.39 3.09 -3.87
CA GLN A 349 2.59 2.88 -4.66
C GLN A 349 2.33 2.09 -5.95
N ALA A 350 1.19 1.39 -6.04
CA ALA A 350 0.88 0.49 -7.14
C ALA A 350 0.97 1.12 -8.55
N PRO A 351 0.54 2.36 -8.82
CA PRO A 351 0.68 2.97 -10.13
C PRO A 351 2.14 3.10 -10.60
N ALA A 352 3.01 3.63 -9.73
CA ALA A 352 4.43 3.84 -10.05
C ALA A 352 5.17 2.51 -10.16
N VAL A 353 4.95 1.60 -9.23
CA VAL A 353 5.60 0.28 -9.18
C VAL A 353 5.18 -0.60 -10.36
N GLY A 354 3.87 -0.66 -10.66
CA GLY A 354 3.37 -1.42 -11.81
C GLY A 354 3.98 -0.95 -13.12
N ARG A 355 4.12 0.37 -13.30
CA ARG A 355 4.80 0.96 -14.46
C ARG A 355 6.29 0.61 -14.48
N TYR A 356 6.99 0.77 -13.37
CA TYR A 356 8.42 0.48 -13.24
C TYR A 356 8.73 -0.97 -13.60
N LEU A 357 7.99 -1.94 -13.06
CA LEU A 357 8.17 -3.35 -13.37
C LEU A 357 7.89 -3.67 -14.84
N ALA A 358 6.87 -3.04 -15.44
CA ALA A 358 6.60 -3.20 -16.87
C ALA A 358 7.78 -2.67 -17.71
N GLU A 359 8.35 -1.52 -17.34
CA GLU A 359 9.52 -0.95 -18.02
C GLU A 359 10.75 -1.85 -17.90
N LEU A 360 11.01 -2.44 -16.73
CA LEU A 360 12.12 -3.39 -16.55
C LEU A 360 11.95 -4.66 -17.38
N ILE A 361 10.77 -5.30 -17.34
CA ILE A 361 10.50 -6.56 -18.04
C ILE A 361 10.58 -6.37 -19.56
N LEU A 362 10.05 -5.25 -20.06
CA LEU A 362 10.08 -4.90 -21.48
C LEU A 362 11.41 -4.26 -21.91
N LYS A 363 12.36 -4.07 -21.00
CA LYS A 363 13.65 -3.43 -21.24
C LYS A 363 13.53 -2.03 -21.86
N LEU A 364 12.52 -1.29 -21.39
CA LEU A 364 12.30 0.11 -21.78
C LEU A 364 13.08 1.04 -20.84
N PRO A 365 13.36 2.28 -21.27
CA PRO A 365 13.86 3.31 -20.35
C PRO A 365 12.92 3.50 -19.18
N VAL A 366 13.45 3.48 -17.96
CA VAL A 366 12.64 3.69 -16.75
C VAL A 366 12.27 5.17 -16.63
N SER A 367 10.99 5.42 -16.40
CA SER A 367 10.45 6.78 -16.27
C SER A 367 10.66 7.38 -14.88
N LEU A 368 10.78 6.53 -13.88
CA LEU A 368 11.09 6.86 -12.49
C LEU A 368 12.09 5.82 -12.00
N ASP A 369 13.28 6.27 -11.61
CA ASP A 369 14.31 5.39 -11.08
C ASP A 369 13.96 4.94 -9.67
N LEU A 370 13.61 3.67 -9.52
CA LEU A 370 13.33 3.00 -8.27
C LEU A 370 14.38 1.93 -7.94
N SER A 371 15.56 2.00 -8.57
CA SER A 371 16.64 1.02 -8.39
C SER A 371 17.16 0.94 -6.96
N ILE A 372 16.95 1.97 -6.13
CA ILE A 372 17.27 1.94 -4.71
C ILE A 372 16.52 0.81 -3.96
N PHE A 373 15.34 0.40 -4.45
CA PHE A 373 14.52 -0.69 -3.88
C PHE A 373 14.85 -2.08 -4.43
N ARG A 374 15.92 -2.20 -5.22
CA ARG A 374 16.32 -3.48 -5.84
C ARG A 374 16.54 -4.59 -4.81
N PRO A 375 16.32 -5.86 -5.20
CA PRO A 375 16.48 -6.99 -4.29
C PRO A 375 17.91 -7.25 -3.80
N ASP A 376 18.94 -6.80 -4.53
CA ASP A 376 20.36 -6.96 -4.15
C ASP A 376 20.61 -6.46 -2.72
N ARG A 377 19.99 -5.34 -2.33
CA ARG A 377 20.15 -4.78 -0.98
C ARG A 377 19.72 -5.73 0.15
N ILE A 378 18.82 -6.68 -0.16
CA ILE A 378 18.40 -7.71 0.80
C ILE A 378 19.55 -8.71 1.03
N LEU A 379 20.20 -9.16 -0.06
CA LEU A 379 21.35 -10.05 0.00
C LEU A 379 22.56 -9.36 0.64
N GLU A 380 22.74 -8.08 0.38
CA GLU A 380 23.81 -7.24 0.93
C GLU A 380 23.54 -6.78 2.38
N ASN A 381 22.35 -7.06 2.94
CA ASN A 381 21.88 -6.54 4.23
C ASN A 381 22.06 -5.02 4.36
N ASN A 382 21.67 -4.29 3.30
CA ASN A 382 21.81 -2.84 3.19
C ASN A 382 20.44 -2.14 3.34
N PRO A 383 20.03 -1.76 4.58
CA PRO A 383 18.75 -1.16 4.84
C PRO A 383 18.67 0.29 4.37
N LEU A 384 17.50 0.69 3.88
CA LEU A 384 17.18 2.08 3.58
C LEU A 384 16.59 2.75 4.83
N SER A 385 16.89 4.04 5.02
CA SER A 385 16.31 4.80 6.12
C SER A 385 15.08 5.57 5.65
N GLU A 386 13.90 5.16 6.08
CA GLU A 386 12.65 5.91 5.95
C GLU A 386 12.15 6.28 7.35
N GLY A 387 12.17 7.56 7.68
CA GLY A 387 11.61 8.05 8.92
C GLY A 387 10.11 8.32 8.79
N GLY A 388 9.32 7.88 9.78
CA GLY A 388 7.88 8.15 9.80
C GLY A 388 7.03 7.15 9.02
N LEU A 389 7.49 5.91 8.90
CA LEU A 389 6.61 4.79 8.56
C LEU A 389 5.65 4.57 9.74
N VAL A 390 4.35 4.74 9.51
CA VAL A 390 3.29 4.56 10.53
C VAL A 390 2.63 3.20 10.34
#